data_fae869da404d8f00c08da652554794fb
#
_entry.id   fae869da404d8f00c08da652554794fb
#
_cell.length_a   1.000
_cell.length_b   1.000
_cell.length_c   1.000
_cell.angle_alpha   90.00
_cell.angle_beta   90.00
_cell.angle_gamma   90.00
#
_symmetry.space_group_name_H-M   'P 1'
#
loop_
_entity.id
_entity.type
_entity.pdbx_description
1 polymer ?
#
loop_
_entity_poly.entity_id
_entity_poly.type
_entity_poly.pdbx_seq_one_letter_code
_entity_poly.pdbx_strand_id
1 'polypeptide(L)'
;MSCTARDTAEFHTSGTAAENHADGTPAPKSASTDAVERLRVKVLEVLPHDPQAFTQGLEMAGDTLYEGTGLAGRSSVRAGPPGGQPTARVAMPAPLFGEGITVLDRTLWQLTWRNGIAVERDATTLKEVSRVPYPDEGWGVCHQRSKNRLVTSDGSSRLTFRHPKTLAKAGHIPITENGRPLAKLNELECVGDAVYANVLFTERIVRIDPASGTVTASIDATGLLRKDEAVNGSVLNGIAAVPGTDQFLITGKFWPKMFRVVFKGPEAE
;
A
#
# COMPACT_ATOMS: atom_id res chain seq x y z
N MET A 1 3.61 70.20 26.39
CA MET A 1 3.34 70.48 27.83
C MET A 1 3.66 69.16 28.53
N SER A 2 4.92 68.97 29.01
CA SER A 2 5.41 69.22 30.39
C SER A 2 4.53 68.55 31.42
N CYS A 3 4.97 67.71 32.27
CA CYS A 3 6.05 67.52 33.22
C CYS A 3 5.93 66.14 33.85
N THR A 4 6.96 65.37 33.95
CA THR A 4 7.91 65.07 35.07
C THR A 4 7.28 64.90 36.45
N ALA A 5 7.60 63.73 37.07
CA ALA A 5 8.35 63.70 38.35
C ALA A 5 8.71 62.20 38.70
N ARG A 6 9.95 62.09 39.11
CA ARG A 6 10.63 60.99 39.78
C ARG A 6 10.12 60.81 41.20
N ASP A 7 10.18 59.58 41.74
CA ASP A 7 10.72 59.46 43.11
C ASP A 7 11.33 58.02 43.30
N THR A 8 12.46 58.10 43.95
CA THR A 8 13.35 57.00 44.35
C THR A 8 13.12 56.63 45.80
N ALA A 9 13.09 55.38 46.16
CA ALA A 9 13.43 54.93 47.53
C ALA A 9 13.99 53.53 47.54
N GLU A 10 15.13 53.41 48.20
CA GLU A 10 16.05 52.26 48.35
C GLU A 10 15.64 51.28 49.47
N PHE A 11 16.17 50.05 49.32
CA PHE A 11 16.66 49.09 50.34
C PHE A 11 15.68 48.44 51.33
N HIS A 12 15.60 47.08 51.22
CA HIS A 12 16.11 46.20 52.26
C HIS A 12 16.28 44.75 51.74
N THR A 13 17.48 44.22 51.90
CA THR A 13 17.91 42.82 51.75
C THR A 13 17.37 41.97 52.87
N SER A 14 16.79 40.81 52.54
CA SER A 14 16.72 39.65 53.43
C SER A 14 16.78 38.38 52.58
N GLY A 15 17.89 37.65 52.70
CA GLY A 15 18.06 36.37 52.06
C GLY A 15 17.21 35.30 52.72
N THR A 16 16.61 34.45 51.88
CA THR A 16 16.17 33.14 52.29
C THR A 16 16.54 32.18 51.17
N ALA A 17 17.17 31.08 51.54
CA ALA A 17 17.64 29.99 50.70
C ALA A 17 16.45 29.39 49.95
N ALA A 18 16.56 29.30 48.61
CA ALA A 18 15.62 28.54 47.78
C ALA A 18 16.18 27.12 47.61
N GLU A 19 15.44 26.19 48.12
CA GLU A 19 15.63 24.75 47.86
C GLU A 19 15.39 24.46 46.37
N ASN A 20 16.40 23.88 45.73
CA ASN A 20 16.32 23.35 44.37
C ASN A 20 15.43 22.12 44.36
N HIS A 21 14.16 22.25 44.03
CA HIS A 21 13.38 21.12 43.53
C HIS A 21 13.76 20.89 42.06
N ALA A 22 14.53 19.83 41.83
CA ALA A 22 14.74 19.28 40.51
C ALA A 22 13.41 18.69 40.01
N ASP A 23 12.73 19.43 39.15
CA ASP A 23 11.58 18.93 38.40
C ASP A 23 12.09 17.96 37.34
N GLY A 24 12.02 16.67 37.72
CA GLY A 24 12.41 15.57 36.84
C GLY A 24 11.32 15.30 35.80
N THR A 25 11.23 16.16 34.77
CA THR A 25 10.48 15.84 33.58
C THR A 25 11.13 14.64 32.92
N PRO A 26 10.47 13.46 32.81
CA PRO A 26 11.05 12.33 32.14
C PRO A 26 11.28 12.70 30.67
N ALA A 27 12.51 12.58 30.22
CA ALA A 27 12.86 12.70 28.81
C ALA A 27 11.92 11.80 27.97
N PRO A 28 11.44 12.25 26.81
CA PRO A 28 10.62 11.41 25.96
C PRO A 28 11.40 10.14 25.65
N LYS A 29 10.81 8.97 25.96
CA LYS A 29 11.38 7.68 25.58
C LYS A 29 11.62 7.73 24.09
N SER A 30 12.89 7.67 23.68
CA SER A 30 13.31 7.42 22.32
C SER A 30 12.52 6.19 21.83
N ALA A 31 11.61 6.41 20.87
CA ALA A 31 11.00 5.31 20.15
C ALA A 31 12.16 4.51 19.55
N SER A 32 12.33 3.26 19.96
CA SER A 32 13.24 2.33 19.32
C SER A 32 12.81 2.28 17.84
N THR A 33 13.59 2.87 16.95
CA THR A 33 13.44 2.64 15.53
C THR A 33 13.92 1.20 15.31
N ASP A 34 12.97 0.25 15.42
CA ASP A 34 13.27 -1.12 15.02
C ASP A 34 13.80 -1.05 13.59
N ALA A 35 14.99 -1.60 13.38
CA ALA A 35 15.63 -1.55 12.07
C ALA A 35 14.71 -2.25 11.05
N VAL A 36 14.57 -1.64 9.86
CA VAL A 36 13.76 -2.23 8.78
C VAL A 36 14.29 -3.62 8.47
N GLU A 37 13.44 -4.63 8.65
CA GLU A 37 13.78 -6.03 8.38
C GLU A 37 14.13 -6.21 6.90
N ARG A 38 15.23 -6.91 6.60
CA ARG A 38 15.66 -7.22 5.24
C ARG A 38 15.22 -8.62 4.88
N LEU A 39 14.30 -8.73 3.92
CA LEU A 39 13.78 -10.00 3.44
C LEU A 39 14.10 -10.16 1.97
N ARG A 40 14.06 -11.43 1.52
CA ARG A 40 14.15 -11.82 0.11
C ARG A 40 12.99 -12.73 -0.26
N VAL A 41 12.64 -12.70 -1.52
CA VAL A 41 11.68 -13.63 -2.09
C VAL A 41 12.33 -15.01 -2.22
N LYS A 42 11.68 -16.03 -1.63
CA LYS A 42 11.96 -17.44 -1.89
C LYS A 42 10.84 -18.01 -2.75
N VAL A 43 11.16 -18.37 -3.98
CA VAL A 43 10.21 -18.97 -4.93
C VAL A 43 9.89 -20.40 -4.53
N LEU A 44 8.61 -20.71 -4.41
CA LEU A 44 8.08 -22.05 -4.16
C LEU A 44 7.57 -22.68 -5.44
N GLU A 45 6.96 -21.88 -6.32
CA GLU A 45 6.34 -22.34 -7.56
C GLU A 45 6.36 -21.21 -8.60
N VAL A 46 6.49 -21.60 -9.87
CA VAL A 46 6.37 -20.67 -11.00
C VAL A 46 5.11 -21.04 -11.78
N LEU A 47 4.22 -20.08 -11.95
CA LEU A 47 2.93 -20.24 -12.63
C LEU A 47 2.92 -19.43 -13.94
N PRO A 48 2.18 -19.88 -14.96
CA PRO A 48 1.94 -19.06 -16.15
C PRO A 48 1.20 -17.77 -15.79
N HIS A 49 1.52 -16.69 -16.51
CA HIS A 49 0.79 -15.43 -16.45
C HIS A 49 0.67 -14.85 -17.85
N ASP A 50 -0.35 -14.03 -18.08
CA ASP A 50 -0.63 -13.43 -19.38
C ASP A 50 0.37 -12.29 -19.68
N PRO A 51 1.28 -12.45 -20.66
CA PRO A 51 2.27 -11.43 -20.96
C PRO A 51 1.68 -10.15 -21.60
N GLN A 52 0.39 -10.13 -21.88
CA GLN A 52 -0.33 -8.92 -22.31
C GLN A 52 -1.00 -8.17 -21.18
N ALA A 53 -1.01 -8.74 -19.96
CA ALA A 53 -1.61 -8.11 -18.80
C ALA A 53 -0.73 -6.96 -18.30
N PHE A 54 -1.28 -5.76 -18.29
CA PHE A 54 -0.70 -4.62 -17.60
C PHE A 54 -1.25 -4.60 -16.16
N THR A 55 -0.73 -5.50 -15.32
CA THR A 55 -1.24 -5.77 -13.97
C THR A 55 -1.20 -4.53 -13.10
N GLN A 56 -2.34 -4.16 -12.52
CA GLN A 56 -2.52 -2.99 -11.67
C GLN A 56 -3.09 -3.33 -10.29
N GLY A 57 -3.71 -4.49 -10.15
CA GLY A 57 -4.21 -4.99 -8.88
C GLY A 57 -4.28 -6.49 -8.89
N LEU A 58 -3.99 -7.13 -7.77
CA LEU A 58 -3.98 -8.58 -7.60
C LEU A 58 -4.52 -8.91 -6.21
N GLU A 59 -5.45 -9.85 -6.10
CA GLU A 59 -5.96 -10.30 -4.81
C GLU A 59 -6.49 -11.73 -4.88
N MET A 60 -6.22 -12.52 -3.83
CA MET A 60 -6.83 -13.84 -3.62
C MET A 60 -8.05 -13.73 -2.70
N ALA A 61 -9.19 -14.27 -3.16
CA ALA A 61 -10.35 -14.50 -2.30
C ALA A 61 -10.76 -15.97 -2.38
N GLY A 62 -10.55 -16.72 -1.30
CA GLY A 62 -10.61 -18.18 -1.34
C GLY A 62 -9.59 -18.75 -2.33
N ASP A 63 -10.05 -19.58 -3.25
CA ASP A 63 -9.20 -20.20 -4.29
C ASP A 63 -9.18 -19.39 -5.60
N THR A 64 -9.84 -18.24 -5.63
CA THR A 64 -9.96 -17.40 -6.82
C THR A 64 -8.96 -16.26 -6.77
N LEU A 65 -8.15 -16.14 -7.81
CA LEU A 65 -7.30 -14.98 -8.05
C LEU A 65 -8.07 -13.97 -8.88
N TYR A 66 -8.13 -12.74 -8.38
CA TYR A 66 -8.65 -11.58 -9.09
C TYR A 66 -7.51 -10.72 -9.59
N GLU A 67 -7.63 -10.21 -10.80
CA GLU A 67 -6.63 -9.33 -11.38
C GLU A 67 -7.29 -8.16 -12.12
N GLY A 68 -6.89 -6.94 -11.73
CA GLY A 68 -7.18 -5.70 -12.43
C GLY A 68 -6.05 -5.36 -13.39
N THR A 69 -6.37 -5.01 -14.64
CA THR A 69 -5.37 -4.59 -15.62
C THR A 69 -5.62 -3.17 -16.10
N GLY A 70 -4.54 -2.44 -16.42
CA GLY A 70 -4.56 -1.08 -16.94
C GLY A 70 -4.56 -1.00 -18.47
N LEU A 71 -4.31 0.21 -18.96
CA LEU A 71 -4.29 0.70 -20.34
C LEU A 71 -5.69 1.04 -20.88
N ALA A 72 -5.90 2.33 -21.21
CA ALA A 72 -7.17 2.82 -21.75
C ALA A 72 -7.56 2.03 -23.02
N GLY A 73 -8.80 1.55 -23.05
CA GLY A 73 -9.31 0.70 -24.12
C GLY A 73 -8.88 -0.77 -24.07
N ARG A 74 -7.98 -1.14 -23.13
CA ARG A 74 -7.51 -2.52 -22.91
C ARG A 74 -7.65 -2.98 -21.46
N SER A 75 -8.01 -2.07 -20.57
CA SER A 75 -8.23 -2.36 -19.15
C SER A 75 -9.32 -3.41 -18.95
N SER A 76 -9.13 -4.28 -17.97
CA SER A 76 -10.10 -5.32 -17.63
C SER A 76 -9.99 -5.69 -16.16
N VAL A 77 -10.99 -6.42 -15.68
CA VAL A 77 -10.89 -7.23 -14.47
C VAL A 77 -11.15 -8.67 -14.85
N ARG A 78 -10.41 -9.60 -14.24
CA ARG A 78 -10.55 -11.04 -14.48
C ARG A 78 -10.45 -11.83 -13.18
N ALA A 79 -11.05 -13.01 -13.16
CA ALA A 79 -11.04 -13.93 -12.03
C ALA A 79 -10.89 -15.35 -12.50
N GLY A 80 -10.16 -16.19 -11.74
CA GLY A 80 -9.95 -17.60 -12.06
C GLY A 80 -8.91 -18.23 -11.14
N PRO A 81 -8.52 -19.49 -11.40
CA PRO A 81 -7.47 -20.14 -10.63
C PRO A 81 -6.11 -19.51 -10.93
N PRO A 82 -5.20 -19.38 -9.94
CA PRO A 82 -3.84 -18.90 -10.16
C PRO A 82 -3.12 -19.73 -11.24
N GLY A 83 -2.51 -19.05 -12.21
CA GLY A 83 -1.80 -19.70 -13.32
C GLY A 83 -2.70 -20.38 -14.35
N GLY A 84 -4.02 -20.38 -14.15
CA GLY A 84 -4.99 -20.98 -15.08
C GLY A 84 -5.65 -19.93 -15.99
N GLN A 85 -6.56 -20.43 -16.85
CA GLN A 85 -7.39 -19.53 -17.66
C GLN A 85 -8.43 -18.83 -16.77
N PRO A 86 -8.66 -17.54 -16.97
CA PRO A 86 -9.73 -16.84 -16.27
C PRO A 86 -11.11 -17.47 -16.53
N THR A 87 -11.86 -17.73 -15.48
CA THR A 87 -13.26 -18.22 -15.57
C THR A 87 -14.24 -17.08 -15.85
N ALA A 88 -13.85 -15.84 -15.50
CA ALA A 88 -14.59 -14.64 -15.80
C ALA A 88 -13.64 -13.51 -16.21
N ARG A 89 -14.07 -12.68 -17.17
CA ARG A 89 -13.36 -11.47 -17.59
C ARG A 89 -14.35 -10.42 -18.08
N VAL A 90 -14.17 -9.17 -17.61
CA VAL A 90 -14.95 -8.02 -18.06
C VAL A 90 -13.99 -6.90 -18.44
N ALA A 91 -14.15 -6.39 -19.68
CA ALA A 91 -13.40 -5.24 -20.16
C ALA A 91 -13.95 -3.94 -19.56
N MET A 92 -13.07 -2.97 -19.35
CA MET A 92 -13.46 -1.60 -19.07
C MET A 92 -13.54 -0.81 -20.38
N PRO A 93 -14.61 -0.02 -20.59
CA PRO A 93 -14.72 0.80 -21.80
C PRO A 93 -13.69 1.94 -21.78
N ALA A 94 -13.19 2.32 -22.97
CA ALA A 94 -12.44 3.56 -23.10
C ALA A 94 -13.30 4.77 -22.68
N PRO A 95 -12.73 5.84 -22.12
CA PRO A 95 -11.30 6.08 -21.89
C PRO A 95 -10.79 5.59 -20.54
N LEU A 96 -11.51 4.71 -19.83
CA LEU A 96 -11.14 4.29 -18.48
C LEU A 96 -9.81 3.53 -18.47
N PHE A 97 -8.94 3.92 -17.55
CA PHE A 97 -7.72 3.21 -17.23
C PHE A 97 -7.91 2.51 -15.87
N GLY A 98 -8.03 1.18 -15.89
CA GLY A 98 -8.22 0.38 -14.68
C GLY A 98 -6.94 0.32 -13.84
N GLU A 99 -7.13 0.34 -12.53
CA GLU A 99 -6.07 0.33 -11.53
C GLU A 99 -6.34 -0.77 -10.49
N GLY A 100 -5.84 -0.59 -9.27
CA GLY A 100 -5.96 -1.53 -8.17
C GLY A 100 -7.36 -2.03 -7.93
N ILE A 101 -7.45 -3.24 -7.44
CA ILE A 101 -8.70 -3.93 -7.09
C ILE A 101 -8.64 -4.43 -5.65
N THR A 102 -9.82 -4.60 -5.04
CA THR A 102 -9.93 -5.35 -3.77
C THR A 102 -11.32 -5.98 -3.64
N VAL A 103 -11.39 -7.13 -2.99
CA VAL A 103 -12.62 -7.91 -2.80
C VAL A 103 -13.10 -7.80 -1.36
N LEU A 104 -14.35 -7.38 -1.20
CA LEU A 104 -15.07 -7.31 0.07
C LEU A 104 -16.34 -8.16 -0.04
N ASP A 105 -16.34 -9.35 0.51
CA ASP A 105 -17.44 -10.30 0.43
C ASP A 105 -17.89 -10.55 -1.02
N ARG A 106 -19.02 -9.98 -1.44
CA ARG A 106 -19.55 -10.08 -2.80
C ARG A 106 -19.27 -8.87 -3.68
N THR A 107 -18.57 -7.88 -3.14
CA THR A 107 -18.22 -6.64 -3.86
C THR A 107 -16.74 -6.68 -4.26
N LEU A 108 -16.44 -6.32 -5.49
CA LEU A 108 -15.10 -5.99 -5.95
C LEU A 108 -15.05 -4.51 -6.29
N TRP A 109 -14.15 -3.78 -5.65
CA TRP A 109 -13.81 -2.43 -6.04
C TRP A 109 -12.69 -2.44 -7.07
N GLN A 110 -12.84 -1.63 -8.13
CA GLN A 110 -11.79 -1.36 -9.11
C GLN A 110 -11.60 0.15 -9.23
N LEU A 111 -10.38 0.62 -8.90
CA LEU A 111 -10.01 2.01 -9.07
C LEU A 111 -9.75 2.36 -10.53
N THR A 112 -9.72 3.65 -10.83
CA THR A 112 -9.24 4.19 -12.10
C THR A 112 -8.15 5.21 -11.86
N TRP A 113 -7.19 5.34 -12.79
CA TRP A 113 -6.03 6.20 -12.64
C TRP A 113 -6.44 7.68 -12.43
N ARG A 114 -6.94 8.34 -13.47
CA ARG A 114 -7.31 9.77 -13.46
C ARG A 114 -8.70 10.01 -14.02
N ASN A 115 -9.54 9.00 -14.02
CA ASN A 115 -10.88 9.11 -14.58
C ASN A 115 -11.92 9.63 -13.58
N GLY A 116 -11.52 9.90 -12.33
CA GLY A 116 -12.37 10.51 -11.31
C GLY A 116 -13.45 9.59 -10.75
N ILE A 117 -13.39 8.29 -11.02
CA ILE A 117 -14.34 7.29 -10.55
C ILE A 117 -13.66 6.02 -10.06
N ALA A 118 -14.36 5.29 -9.20
CA ALA A 118 -14.12 3.88 -8.93
C ALA A 118 -15.36 3.08 -9.30
N VAL A 119 -15.15 1.83 -9.73
CA VAL A 119 -16.21 0.93 -10.20
C VAL A 119 -16.47 -0.12 -9.14
N GLU A 120 -17.73 -0.22 -8.72
CA GLU A 120 -18.23 -1.32 -7.90
C GLU A 120 -18.69 -2.45 -8.82
N ARG A 121 -18.25 -3.67 -8.51
CA ARG A 121 -18.59 -4.86 -9.28
C ARG A 121 -19.11 -5.97 -8.36
N ASP A 122 -19.97 -6.82 -8.88
CA ASP A 122 -20.25 -8.11 -8.27
C ASP A 122 -19.03 -9.02 -8.42
N ALA A 123 -18.47 -9.51 -7.32
CA ALA A 123 -17.22 -10.27 -7.32
C ALA A 123 -17.34 -11.62 -8.05
N THR A 124 -18.55 -12.19 -8.15
CA THR A 124 -18.78 -13.47 -8.84
C THR A 124 -18.82 -13.33 -10.36
N THR A 125 -19.54 -12.31 -10.83
CA THR A 125 -19.80 -12.11 -12.26
C THR A 125 -18.89 -11.06 -12.89
N LEU A 126 -18.19 -10.28 -12.09
CA LEU A 126 -17.38 -9.11 -12.43
C LEU A 126 -18.16 -7.98 -13.11
N LYS A 127 -19.48 -8.12 -13.23
CA LYS A 127 -20.34 -7.10 -13.82
C LYS A 127 -20.34 -5.84 -12.95
N GLU A 128 -20.34 -4.70 -13.62
CA GLU A 128 -20.48 -3.40 -12.97
C GLU A 128 -21.85 -3.30 -12.28
N VAL A 129 -21.84 -2.91 -11.01
CA VAL A 129 -23.02 -2.63 -10.19
C VAL A 129 -23.26 -1.14 -10.12
N SER A 130 -22.21 -0.38 -9.81
CA SER A 130 -22.27 1.07 -9.67
C SER A 130 -20.94 1.74 -9.95
N ARG A 131 -20.95 3.06 -10.06
CA ARG A 131 -19.76 3.93 -10.06
C ARG A 131 -19.90 4.96 -8.96
N VAL A 132 -18.79 5.19 -8.27
CA VAL A 132 -18.72 6.23 -7.24
C VAL A 132 -17.65 7.27 -7.61
N PRO A 133 -17.83 8.53 -7.22
CA PRO A 133 -16.77 9.55 -7.37
C PRO A 133 -15.50 9.15 -6.65
N TYR A 134 -14.36 9.24 -7.35
CA TYR A 134 -13.03 9.01 -6.80
C TYR A 134 -12.10 10.11 -7.32
N PRO A 135 -12.04 11.27 -6.64
CA PRO A 135 -11.36 12.47 -7.16
C PRO A 135 -9.83 12.39 -7.09
N ASP A 136 -9.29 11.36 -6.46
CA ASP A 136 -7.84 11.13 -6.37
C ASP A 136 -7.34 10.30 -7.56
N GLU A 137 -6.02 10.26 -7.76
CA GLU A 137 -5.43 9.20 -8.59
C GLU A 137 -5.60 7.87 -7.88
N GLY A 138 -6.19 6.89 -8.55
CA GLY A 138 -6.25 5.53 -8.05
C GLY A 138 -5.00 4.78 -8.51
N TRP A 139 -4.27 4.16 -7.56
CA TRP A 139 -3.20 3.22 -7.84
C TRP A 139 -3.53 1.88 -7.18
N GLY A 140 -2.99 1.57 -6.01
CA GLY A 140 -3.32 0.35 -5.28
C GLY A 140 -4.51 0.53 -4.33
N VAL A 141 -5.16 -0.58 -4.00
CA VAL A 141 -6.18 -0.64 -2.95
C VAL A 141 -6.19 -2.02 -2.31
N CYS A 142 -6.28 -2.09 -0.98
CA CYS A 142 -6.53 -3.34 -0.28
C CYS A 142 -7.53 -3.18 0.88
N HIS A 143 -8.17 -4.26 1.29
CA HIS A 143 -9.11 -4.28 2.40
C HIS A 143 -8.43 -4.67 3.72
N GLN A 144 -8.20 -3.71 4.60
CA GLN A 144 -7.75 -3.98 5.97
C GLN A 144 -8.93 -4.45 6.82
N ARG A 145 -9.16 -5.79 6.83
CA ARG A 145 -10.32 -6.44 7.47
C ARG A 145 -10.41 -6.15 8.96
N SER A 146 -9.27 -6.18 9.68
CA SER A 146 -9.20 -5.94 11.14
C SER A 146 -9.70 -4.56 11.56
N LYS A 147 -9.67 -3.56 10.66
CA LYS A 147 -10.12 -2.18 10.88
C LYS A 147 -11.37 -1.83 10.08
N ASN A 148 -11.91 -2.78 9.30
CA ASN A 148 -13.05 -2.58 8.40
C ASN A 148 -12.92 -1.31 7.55
N ARG A 149 -11.76 -1.15 6.89
CA ARG A 149 -11.46 0.00 6.03
C ARG A 149 -10.69 -0.40 4.80
N LEU A 150 -10.76 0.40 3.75
CA LEU A 150 -9.85 0.29 2.62
C LEU A 150 -8.62 1.15 2.86
N VAL A 151 -7.50 0.69 2.32
CA VAL A 151 -6.24 1.44 2.25
C VAL A 151 -5.93 1.65 0.79
N THR A 152 -5.63 2.88 0.38
CA THR A 152 -5.33 3.22 -1.01
C THR A 152 -4.01 3.97 -1.14
N SER A 153 -3.33 3.78 -2.26
CA SER A 153 -2.13 4.52 -2.68
C SER A 153 -2.43 5.42 -3.89
N ASP A 154 -1.58 6.41 -4.12
CA ASP A 154 -1.65 7.38 -5.22
C ASP A 154 -0.27 7.71 -5.79
N GLY A 155 0.73 6.85 -5.53
CA GLY A 155 2.13 7.05 -5.93
C GLY A 155 2.90 8.04 -5.05
N SER A 156 2.27 8.74 -4.13
CA SER A 156 2.94 9.58 -3.14
C SER A 156 3.56 8.75 -1.99
N SER A 157 4.13 9.44 -1.01
CA SER A 157 4.58 8.84 0.25
C SER A 157 3.48 8.81 1.30
N ARG A 158 2.24 8.47 0.90
CA ARG A 158 1.08 8.49 1.77
C ARG A 158 0.16 7.31 1.46
N LEU A 159 -0.43 6.73 2.49
CA LEU A 159 -1.58 5.85 2.36
C LEU A 159 -2.83 6.59 2.84
N THR A 160 -3.94 6.43 2.10
CA THR A 160 -5.23 7.03 2.44
C THR A 160 -6.18 5.93 2.91
N PHE A 161 -6.84 6.16 4.05
CA PHE A 161 -7.87 5.28 4.58
C PHE A 161 -9.23 5.69 4.06
N ARG A 162 -10.06 4.70 3.70
CA ARG A 162 -11.37 4.94 3.12
C ARG A 162 -12.45 4.05 3.72
N HIS A 163 -13.66 4.55 3.68
CA HIS A 163 -14.84 3.77 4.07
C HIS A 163 -15.06 2.63 3.06
N PRO A 164 -15.26 1.38 3.51
CA PRO A 164 -15.24 0.21 2.63
C PRO A 164 -16.39 0.16 1.62
N LYS A 165 -17.53 0.80 1.90
CA LYS A 165 -18.71 0.80 1.02
C LYS A 165 -18.84 2.04 0.14
N THR A 166 -18.27 3.17 0.54
CA THR A 166 -18.49 4.45 -0.16
C THR A 166 -17.21 5.04 -0.74
N LEU A 167 -16.04 4.47 -0.41
CA LEU A 167 -14.71 4.99 -0.74
C LEU A 167 -14.44 6.41 -0.21
N ALA A 168 -15.35 6.96 0.64
CA ALA A 168 -15.14 8.26 1.27
C ALA A 168 -13.86 8.24 2.11
N LYS A 169 -13.06 9.32 2.02
CA LYS A 169 -11.84 9.46 2.82
C LYS A 169 -12.16 9.49 4.31
N ALA A 170 -11.44 8.69 5.09
CA ALA A 170 -11.54 8.61 6.55
C ALA A 170 -10.25 9.07 7.25
N GLY A 171 -9.20 9.35 6.49
CA GLY A 171 -7.91 9.80 7.00
C GLY A 171 -6.76 9.40 6.09
N HIS A 172 -5.56 9.71 6.51
CA HIS A 172 -4.34 9.31 5.80
C HIS A 172 -3.16 9.23 6.78
N ILE A 173 -2.09 8.58 6.35
CA ILE A 173 -0.84 8.49 7.09
C ILE A 173 0.35 8.68 6.15
N PRO A 174 1.34 9.52 6.50
CA PRO A 174 2.60 9.59 5.77
C PRO A 174 3.41 8.31 6.00
N ILE A 175 4.06 7.83 4.95
CA ILE A 175 4.89 6.61 5.01
C ILE A 175 6.36 6.98 4.98
N THR A 176 7.10 6.42 5.93
CA THR A 176 8.53 6.63 6.07
C THR A 176 9.30 5.33 6.18
N GLU A 177 10.50 5.33 5.63
CA GLU A 177 11.52 4.29 5.82
C GLU A 177 12.75 4.92 6.43
N ASN A 178 13.17 4.46 7.59
CA ASN A 178 14.30 5.05 8.36
C ASN A 178 14.16 6.59 8.53
N GLY A 179 12.93 7.05 8.83
CA GLY A 179 12.60 8.46 9.03
C GLY A 179 12.54 9.32 7.76
N ARG A 180 12.70 8.75 6.56
CA ARG A 180 12.60 9.46 5.29
C ARG A 180 11.32 9.07 4.55
N PRO A 181 10.62 10.01 3.89
CA PRO A 181 9.43 9.71 3.11
C PRO A 181 9.72 8.67 2.03
N LEU A 182 8.85 7.65 1.91
CA LEU A 182 8.91 6.63 0.87
C LEU A 182 7.76 6.84 -0.12
N ALA A 183 8.06 7.38 -1.29
CA ALA A 183 7.09 7.57 -2.38
C ALA A 183 7.07 6.38 -3.35
N LYS A 184 6.20 6.49 -4.39
CA LYS A 184 5.96 5.49 -5.43
C LYS A 184 5.30 4.23 -4.90
N LEU A 185 4.54 4.33 -3.81
CA LEU A 185 3.71 3.24 -3.33
C LEU A 185 2.63 2.96 -4.38
N ASN A 186 2.59 1.72 -4.87
CA ASN A 186 1.71 1.33 -5.97
C ASN A 186 0.71 0.27 -5.51
N GLU A 187 0.74 -0.90 -6.09
CA GLU A 187 -0.17 -1.98 -5.77
C GLU A 187 -0.03 -2.40 -4.30
N LEU A 188 -1.16 -2.73 -3.66
CA LEU A 188 -1.26 -2.95 -2.22
C LEU A 188 -1.93 -4.28 -1.89
N GLU A 189 -1.39 -4.95 -0.87
CA GLU A 189 -2.02 -6.11 -0.23
C GLU A 189 -2.08 -5.93 1.28
N CYS A 190 -3.27 -6.14 1.88
CA CYS A 190 -3.50 -6.02 3.32
C CYS A 190 -3.52 -7.39 4.00
N VAL A 191 -2.55 -7.67 4.87
CA VAL A 191 -2.43 -8.94 5.62
C VAL A 191 -2.43 -8.66 7.11
N GLY A 192 -3.48 -9.06 7.81
CA GLY A 192 -3.64 -8.74 9.23
C GLY A 192 -3.65 -7.23 9.46
N ASP A 193 -2.72 -6.75 10.28
CA ASP A 193 -2.55 -5.33 10.55
C ASP A 193 -1.51 -4.65 9.65
N ALA A 194 -0.82 -5.40 8.79
CA ALA A 194 0.20 -4.85 7.89
C ALA A 194 -0.35 -4.56 6.49
N VAL A 195 0.30 -3.62 5.79
CA VAL A 195 0.10 -3.33 4.37
C VAL A 195 1.39 -3.64 3.63
N TYR A 196 1.32 -4.48 2.60
CA TYR A 196 2.40 -4.70 1.65
C TYR A 196 2.19 -3.79 0.45
N ALA A 197 3.26 -3.22 -0.09
CA ALA A 197 3.19 -2.31 -1.22
C ALA A 197 4.34 -2.56 -2.21
N ASN A 198 4.03 -2.60 -3.50
CA ASN A 198 5.05 -2.45 -4.53
C ASN A 198 5.60 -1.03 -4.52
N VAL A 199 6.92 -0.88 -4.67
CA VAL A 199 7.56 0.42 -4.91
C VAL A 199 7.84 0.55 -6.40
N LEU A 200 7.04 1.35 -7.10
CA LEU A 200 7.05 1.46 -8.56
C LEU A 200 8.44 1.76 -9.14
N PHE A 201 8.78 1.10 -10.25
CA PHE A 201 10.08 1.13 -10.94
C PHE A 201 11.24 0.56 -10.12
N THR A 202 10.93 -0.30 -9.14
CA THR A 202 11.92 -1.09 -8.43
C THR A 202 11.50 -2.56 -8.40
N GLU A 203 12.42 -3.46 -8.08
CA GLU A 203 12.11 -4.87 -7.79
C GLU A 203 11.93 -5.08 -6.28
N ARG A 204 11.18 -4.17 -5.63
CA ARG A 204 11.04 -4.11 -4.19
C ARG A 204 9.59 -4.06 -3.74
N ILE A 205 9.28 -4.85 -2.72
CA ILE A 205 8.05 -4.79 -1.95
C ILE A 205 8.41 -4.29 -0.55
N VAL A 206 7.56 -3.49 0.06
CA VAL A 206 7.71 -3.06 1.46
C VAL A 206 6.53 -3.55 2.29
N ARG A 207 6.80 -3.91 3.54
CA ARG A 207 5.77 -4.13 4.57
C ARG A 207 5.69 -2.88 5.44
N ILE A 208 4.50 -2.35 5.61
CA ILE A 208 4.20 -1.09 6.28
C ILE A 208 3.31 -1.38 7.48
N ASP A 209 3.60 -0.78 8.63
CA ASP A 209 2.64 -0.65 9.73
C ASP A 209 1.75 0.58 9.47
N PRO A 210 0.47 0.43 9.12
CA PRO A 210 -0.42 1.54 8.82
C PRO A 210 -0.92 2.29 10.07
N ALA A 211 -0.50 1.90 11.27
CA ALA A 211 -0.78 2.65 12.50
C ALA A 211 0.28 3.73 12.74
N SER A 212 1.55 3.42 12.48
CA SER A 212 2.68 4.34 12.64
C SER A 212 3.11 5.02 11.32
N GLY A 213 2.77 4.43 10.17
CA GLY A 213 3.29 4.86 8.87
C GLY A 213 4.74 4.44 8.62
N THR A 214 5.26 3.49 9.40
CA THR A 214 6.65 3.06 9.31
C THR A 214 6.78 1.80 8.44
N VAL A 215 7.76 1.79 7.54
CA VAL A 215 8.20 0.57 6.85
C VAL A 215 8.87 -0.35 7.85
N THR A 216 8.32 -1.56 8.02
CA THR A 216 8.82 -2.57 8.96
C THR A 216 9.68 -3.63 8.28
N ALA A 217 9.47 -3.86 6.97
CA ALA A 217 10.33 -4.74 6.18
C ALA A 217 10.51 -4.22 4.75
N SER A 218 11.66 -4.53 4.17
CA SER A 218 11.99 -4.33 2.76
C SER A 218 12.31 -5.68 2.15
N ILE A 219 11.52 -6.09 1.17
CA ILE A 219 11.57 -7.39 0.50
C ILE A 219 12.20 -7.20 -0.88
N ASP A 220 13.32 -7.86 -1.11
CA ASP A 220 14.04 -7.89 -2.38
C ASP A 220 13.45 -8.99 -3.28
N ALA A 221 12.89 -8.59 -4.43
CA ALA A 221 12.34 -9.46 -5.46
C ALA A 221 13.20 -9.44 -6.74
N THR A 222 14.46 -8.97 -6.65
CA THR A 222 15.38 -8.86 -7.78
C THR A 222 15.60 -10.20 -8.46
N GLY A 223 15.55 -10.19 -9.79
CA GLY A 223 15.89 -11.36 -10.61
C GLY A 223 14.74 -12.35 -10.83
N LEU A 224 13.51 -12.06 -10.38
CA LEU A 224 12.36 -12.91 -10.68
C LEU A 224 12.02 -12.91 -12.17
N LEU A 225 11.98 -11.73 -12.79
CA LEU A 225 11.86 -11.62 -14.23
C LEU A 225 13.26 -11.62 -14.87
N ARG A 226 13.51 -12.56 -15.76
CA ARG A 226 14.77 -12.61 -16.50
C ARG A 226 14.83 -11.45 -17.52
N LYS A 227 16.03 -10.99 -17.83
CA LYS A 227 16.23 -9.88 -18.77
C LYS A 227 15.72 -10.20 -20.18
N ASP A 228 15.81 -11.46 -20.60
CA ASP A 228 15.33 -11.94 -21.90
C ASP A 228 13.79 -12.13 -21.96
N GLU A 229 13.11 -12.13 -20.81
CA GLU A 229 11.65 -12.16 -20.70
C GLU A 229 11.03 -10.76 -20.57
N ALA A 230 11.85 -9.76 -20.23
CA ALA A 230 11.38 -8.40 -20.02
C ALA A 230 11.09 -7.70 -21.37
N VAL A 231 9.93 -7.04 -21.43
CA VAL A 231 9.57 -6.14 -22.53
C VAL A 231 9.51 -4.70 -22.02
N ASN A 232 9.41 -3.72 -22.93
CA ASN A 232 9.24 -2.33 -22.52
C ASN A 232 7.97 -2.15 -21.66
N GLY A 233 8.14 -1.58 -20.48
CA GLY A 233 7.07 -1.39 -19.50
C GLY A 233 6.90 -2.56 -18.50
N SER A 234 7.74 -3.60 -18.58
CA SER A 234 7.77 -4.66 -17.56
C SER A 234 8.21 -4.09 -16.22
N VAL A 235 7.34 -4.18 -15.23
CA VAL A 235 7.57 -3.68 -13.86
C VAL A 235 6.93 -4.64 -12.88
N LEU A 236 7.63 -4.96 -11.78
CA LEU A 236 7.05 -5.68 -10.65
C LEU A 236 5.82 -4.92 -10.14
N ASN A 237 4.66 -5.56 -10.19
CA ASN A 237 3.40 -5.00 -9.69
C ASN A 237 2.35 -6.10 -9.56
N GLY A 238 1.79 -6.23 -8.37
CA GLY A 238 0.81 -7.27 -8.02
C GLY A 238 1.30 -8.16 -6.90
N ILE A 239 0.60 -8.11 -5.76
CA ILE A 239 0.85 -8.88 -4.55
C ILE A 239 -0.50 -9.43 -4.10
N ALA A 240 -0.61 -10.75 -3.92
CA ALA A 240 -1.81 -11.35 -3.35
C ALA A 240 -1.42 -12.38 -2.28
N ALA A 241 -1.88 -12.20 -1.06
CA ALA A 241 -1.67 -13.17 0.01
C ALA A 241 -2.52 -14.42 -0.23
N VAL A 242 -1.92 -15.60 -0.11
CA VAL A 242 -2.64 -16.87 -0.23
C VAL A 242 -3.35 -17.16 1.10
N PRO A 243 -4.70 -17.21 1.12
CA PRO A 243 -5.46 -17.34 2.36
C PRO A 243 -5.03 -18.53 3.21
N GLY A 244 -4.90 -18.30 4.53
CA GLY A 244 -4.55 -19.35 5.49
C GLY A 244 -3.08 -19.80 5.48
N THR A 245 -2.21 -19.09 4.74
CA THR A 245 -0.77 -19.41 4.65
C THR A 245 0.11 -18.17 4.88
N ASP A 246 1.44 -18.38 4.88
CA ASP A 246 2.45 -17.32 4.83
C ASP A 246 2.93 -17.03 3.39
N GLN A 247 2.23 -17.58 2.38
CA GLN A 247 2.60 -17.48 0.97
C GLN A 247 1.94 -16.30 0.30
N PHE A 248 2.59 -15.82 -0.77
CA PHE A 248 2.08 -14.78 -1.64
C PHE A 248 2.17 -15.22 -3.10
N LEU A 249 1.27 -14.69 -3.92
CA LEU A 249 1.43 -14.66 -5.37
C LEU A 249 1.94 -13.27 -5.75
N ILE A 250 3.02 -13.21 -6.52
CA ILE A 250 3.56 -11.95 -7.05
C ILE A 250 3.79 -12.06 -8.54
N THR A 251 3.54 -10.96 -9.26
CA THR A 251 3.74 -10.87 -10.70
C THR A 251 4.13 -9.43 -11.09
N GLY A 252 4.03 -9.08 -12.35
CA GLY A 252 4.31 -7.73 -12.84
C GLY A 252 3.59 -7.42 -14.14
N LYS A 253 3.65 -6.14 -14.51
CA LYS A 253 3.12 -5.63 -15.78
C LYS A 253 3.85 -6.31 -16.94
N PHE A 254 3.08 -6.97 -17.83
CA PHE A 254 3.59 -7.73 -18.98
C PHE A 254 4.53 -8.89 -18.60
N TRP A 255 4.50 -9.36 -17.37
CA TRP A 255 5.27 -10.54 -17.01
C TRP A 255 4.60 -11.81 -17.56
N PRO A 256 5.37 -12.75 -18.13
CA PRO A 256 4.83 -14.03 -18.61
C PRO A 256 4.65 -15.03 -17.47
N LYS A 257 5.04 -14.68 -16.25
CA LYS A 257 5.06 -15.55 -15.08
C LYS A 257 4.48 -14.86 -13.86
N MET A 258 3.90 -15.66 -13.01
CA MET A 258 3.53 -15.37 -11.63
C MET A 258 4.31 -16.29 -10.72
N PHE A 259 4.65 -15.86 -9.54
CA PHE A 259 5.45 -16.62 -8.60
C PHE A 259 4.68 -16.82 -7.30
N ARG A 260 4.55 -18.07 -6.84
CA ARG A 260 4.16 -18.37 -5.47
C ARG A 260 5.42 -18.32 -4.63
N VAL A 261 5.40 -17.51 -3.58
CA VAL A 261 6.59 -17.16 -2.81
C VAL A 261 6.33 -17.12 -1.31
N VAL A 262 7.41 -17.15 -0.53
CA VAL A 262 7.45 -16.69 0.85
C VAL A 262 8.53 -15.64 0.98
N PHE A 263 8.39 -14.75 1.97
CA PHE A 263 9.40 -13.75 2.29
C PHE A 263 10.25 -14.26 3.46
N LYS A 264 11.54 -14.39 3.25
CA LYS A 264 12.49 -14.94 4.24
C LYS A 264 13.61 -13.95 4.53
N GLY A 265 14.08 -13.95 5.76
CA GLY A 265 15.34 -13.28 6.12
C GLY A 265 16.52 -13.87 5.36
N PRO A 266 17.67 -13.18 5.32
CA PRO A 266 18.90 -13.76 4.79
C PRO A 266 19.18 -15.06 5.55
N GLU A 267 19.49 -16.13 4.80
CA GLU A 267 19.97 -17.37 5.42
C GLU A 267 21.26 -17.05 6.18
N ALA A 268 21.36 -17.49 7.44
CA ALA A 268 22.62 -17.40 8.17
C ALA A 268 23.65 -18.28 7.43
N GLU A 269 24.76 -17.68 7.00
CA GLU A 269 25.91 -18.39 6.42
C GLU A 269 26.53 -19.35 7.42
#